data_8b71f9a8bdc0679f1a3bfcef0a21722b
#
_entry.id   8b71f9a8bdc0679f1a3bfcef0a21722b
#
_cell.length_a   1.000
_cell.length_b   1.000
_cell.length_c   1.000
_cell.angle_alpha   90.00
_cell.angle_beta   90.00
_cell.angle_gamma   90.00
#
_symmetry.space_group_name_H-M   'P 1'
#
loop_
_entity.id
_entity.type
_entity.pdbx_description
1 polymer ?
#
loop_
_entity_poly.entity_id
_entity_poly.type
_entity_poly.pdbx_seq_one_letter_code
_entity_poly.pdbx_strand_id
1 'polypeptide(L)'
;MNIEKMTTTLQEAIAEAQQVAVTRKHQEIDIAHLWKIFLQPSHFGRNFYTDAGVDVDQFEREVDRLLDEYPSVSGGNIQYGQNLSQNLFSLLNEADQLKESFGDEFLSTEIVILALMKLKHYPLTTYLVKQGITEKELRKNIEDMRGGEKVTSKNQEEQYKALEKYGVDLVQQVRSGKMDPIIGRDEEIRDVVRILSRKTKNNPVLIGEPGVGKTAIVEGLAQRIVRKDVPENLKDKTIFSLDMGALIAGAKFRGEFEERLKAVLKEVTKSEGRIILFIDEIHNIVGTGKTEGSMDAGNLLKPMLARGELHLIGATTLDEYRQYMEKDKALERRFQKVLVKEPTVEDTISILRGLKERFEIHHGVNIHDNALVAAATLSDRYITDRFLPDKAIDLIDEASATIRVEMNSMPTELDQVTRRLMQLEIEEAALKKESDDASKKRLKNLQEELADLREEANSMKMQWETEKQEVNSVSSKRAEIDKAKHELEDAENNYDLERAAVLRHGTIPQLEKELKELEAKAKDSEIKMVQESVTENEIAQVVGRLTGIPVTKLVEGEREKLIKLNETLHKRVIGQDEAVDAVSDAVIRSRADRKSVV
;
A
#
# COMPACT_ATOMS: atom_id res chain seq x y z
N MET A 1 -20.88 -41.07 -4.96
CA MET A 1 -20.53 -39.66 -4.58
C MET A 1 -20.74 -38.76 -5.79
N ASN A 2 -21.52 -37.71 -5.69
CA ASN A 2 -21.82 -36.83 -6.82
C ASN A 2 -20.99 -35.52 -6.69
N ILE A 3 -19.98 -35.37 -7.56
CA ILE A 3 -19.10 -34.18 -7.59
C ILE A 3 -19.93 -32.88 -7.82
N GLU A 4 -21.06 -32.97 -8.54
CA GLU A 4 -21.95 -31.84 -8.75
C GLU A 4 -22.61 -31.30 -7.48
N LYS A 5 -22.62 -32.07 -6.39
CA LYS A 5 -23.11 -31.69 -5.07
C LYS A 5 -22.01 -31.18 -4.15
N MET A 6 -20.86 -30.83 -4.66
CA MET A 6 -19.77 -30.17 -3.93
C MET A 6 -19.72 -28.70 -4.28
N THR A 7 -19.19 -27.91 -3.36
CA THR A 7 -18.88 -26.49 -3.64
C THR A 7 -17.78 -26.35 -4.70
N THR A 8 -17.74 -25.24 -5.39
CA THR A 8 -16.73 -24.97 -6.42
C THR A 8 -15.32 -25.05 -5.84
N THR A 9 -15.10 -24.47 -4.68
CA THR A 9 -13.81 -24.50 -3.96
C THR A 9 -13.34 -25.92 -3.67
N LEU A 10 -14.25 -26.80 -3.22
CA LEU A 10 -13.91 -28.19 -2.94
C LEU A 10 -13.63 -28.99 -4.24
N GLN A 11 -14.37 -28.73 -5.32
CA GLN A 11 -14.13 -29.36 -6.61
C GLN A 11 -12.75 -28.99 -7.17
N GLU A 12 -12.39 -27.70 -7.11
CA GLU A 12 -11.09 -27.19 -7.52
C GLU A 12 -9.97 -27.78 -6.66
N ALA A 13 -10.14 -27.83 -5.34
CA ALA A 13 -9.16 -28.43 -4.44
C ALA A 13 -8.90 -29.92 -4.74
N ILE A 14 -9.93 -30.70 -5.09
CA ILE A 14 -9.77 -32.10 -5.48
C ILE A 14 -9.02 -32.22 -6.83
N ALA A 15 -9.32 -31.34 -7.79
CA ALA A 15 -8.62 -31.33 -9.08
C ALA A 15 -7.13 -30.95 -8.92
N GLU A 16 -6.83 -29.98 -8.06
CA GLU A 16 -5.45 -29.59 -7.75
C GLU A 16 -4.72 -30.70 -6.96
N ALA A 17 -5.39 -31.39 -6.03
CA ALA A 17 -4.85 -32.52 -5.30
C ALA A 17 -4.46 -33.68 -6.27
N GLN A 18 -5.23 -33.86 -7.33
CA GLN A 18 -4.87 -34.78 -8.42
C GLN A 18 -3.54 -34.38 -9.08
N GLN A 19 -3.35 -33.08 -9.35
CA GLN A 19 -2.11 -32.57 -9.94
C GLN A 19 -0.89 -32.79 -9.01
N VAL A 20 -1.08 -32.66 -7.70
CA VAL A 20 -0.04 -32.97 -6.71
C VAL A 20 0.33 -34.45 -6.77
N ALA A 21 -0.67 -35.36 -6.82
CA ALA A 21 -0.43 -36.79 -6.92
C ALA A 21 0.32 -37.16 -8.23
N VAL A 22 -0.05 -36.55 -9.35
CA VAL A 22 0.65 -36.74 -10.64
C VAL A 22 2.11 -36.25 -10.55
N THR A 23 2.35 -35.08 -9.99
CA THR A 23 3.69 -34.51 -9.87
C THR A 23 4.60 -35.35 -8.98
N ARG A 24 4.06 -35.94 -7.91
CA ARG A 24 4.79 -36.83 -6.98
C ARG A 24 4.81 -38.30 -7.43
N LYS A 25 4.17 -38.62 -8.56
CA LYS A 25 4.05 -39.98 -9.14
C LYS A 25 3.34 -40.96 -8.22
N HIS A 26 2.32 -40.50 -7.51
CA HIS A 26 1.47 -41.35 -6.69
C HIS A 26 0.31 -41.88 -7.53
N GLN A 27 -0.07 -43.15 -7.32
CA GLN A 27 -1.14 -43.80 -8.10
C GLN A 27 -2.53 -43.32 -7.71
N GLU A 28 -2.73 -43.02 -6.43
CA GLU A 28 -4.01 -42.63 -5.86
C GLU A 28 -3.92 -41.21 -5.23
N ILE A 29 -5.06 -40.55 -5.19
CA ILE A 29 -5.23 -39.29 -4.43
C ILE A 29 -5.65 -39.69 -3.02
N ASP A 30 -4.84 -39.33 -2.01
CA ASP A 30 -5.16 -39.53 -0.59
C ASP A 30 -5.43 -38.22 0.10
N ILE A 31 -5.86 -38.28 1.36
CA ILE A 31 -6.19 -37.12 2.23
C ILE A 31 -5.02 -36.14 2.27
N ALA A 32 -3.78 -36.58 2.38
CA ALA A 32 -2.62 -35.70 2.43
C ALA A 32 -2.47 -34.84 1.17
N HIS A 33 -2.84 -35.32 -0.03
CA HIS A 33 -2.83 -34.50 -1.24
C HIS A 33 -3.86 -33.35 -1.16
N LEU A 34 -5.06 -33.66 -0.65
CA LEU A 34 -6.10 -32.66 -0.48
C LEU A 34 -5.73 -31.63 0.58
N TRP A 35 -5.12 -32.06 1.72
CA TRP A 35 -4.64 -31.15 2.77
C TRP A 35 -3.48 -30.28 2.30
N LYS A 36 -2.62 -30.76 1.39
CA LYS A 36 -1.59 -29.91 0.77
C LYS A 36 -2.20 -28.72 0.04
N ILE A 37 -3.37 -28.89 -0.58
CA ILE A 37 -4.11 -27.79 -1.21
C ILE A 37 -4.80 -26.91 -0.17
N PHE A 38 -5.48 -27.52 0.82
CA PHE A 38 -6.17 -26.76 1.88
C PHE A 38 -5.24 -25.86 2.69
N LEU A 39 -3.96 -26.18 2.79
CA LEU A 39 -2.95 -25.41 3.52
C LEU A 39 -2.20 -24.38 2.67
N GLN A 40 -2.52 -24.24 1.37
CA GLN A 40 -1.93 -23.20 0.53
C GLN A 40 -2.32 -21.80 1.03
N PRO A 41 -1.44 -20.77 0.87
CA PRO A 41 -1.69 -19.42 1.37
C PRO A 41 -2.99 -18.77 0.88
N SER A 42 -3.44 -19.12 -0.32
CA SER A 42 -4.66 -18.59 -0.94
C SER A 42 -5.92 -19.38 -0.61
N HIS A 43 -5.79 -20.57 0.05
CA HIS A 43 -6.91 -21.47 0.26
C HIS A 43 -7.63 -21.19 1.57
N PHE A 44 -8.96 -21.28 1.55
CA PHE A 44 -9.83 -21.13 2.72
C PHE A 44 -9.39 -21.98 3.92
N GLY A 45 -8.97 -23.24 3.70
CA GLY A 45 -8.59 -24.15 4.76
C GLY A 45 -7.43 -23.68 5.62
N ARG A 46 -6.44 -22.95 5.06
CA ARG A 46 -5.32 -22.38 5.81
C ARG A 46 -5.81 -21.39 6.85
N ASN A 47 -6.65 -20.44 6.44
CA ASN A 47 -7.21 -19.43 7.32
C ASN A 47 -8.08 -20.07 8.41
N PHE A 48 -8.89 -21.07 8.05
CA PHE A 48 -9.74 -21.79 8.98
C PHE A 48 -8.93 -22.47 10.10
N TYR A 49 -7.79 -23.12 9.77
CA TYR A 49 -6.93 -23.74 10.78
C TYR A 49 -6.17 -22.69 11.61
N THR A 50 -5.76 -21.59 11.02
CA THR A 50 -5.15 -20.45 11.76
C THR A 50 -6.11 -19.90 12.81
N ASP A 51 -7.37 -19.68 12.44
CA ASP A 51 -8.41 -19.20 13.37
C ASP A 51 -8.74 -20.23 14.46
N ALA A 52 -8.57 -21.52 14.15
CA ALA A 52 -8.68 -22.59 15.14
C ALA A 52 -7.47 -22.70 16.08
N GLY A 53 -6.43 -21.89 15.90
CA GLY A 53 -5.23 -21.89 16.73
C GLY A 53 -4.19 -22.95 16.37
N VAL A 54 -4.25 -23.52 15.17
CA VAL A 54 -3.28 -24.50 14.66
C VAL A 54 -2.04 -23.78 14.13
N ASP A 55 -0.83 -24.24 14.50
CA ASP A 55 0.41 -23.85 13.80
C ASP A 55 0.40 -24.45 12.39
N VAL A 56 -0.05 -23.63 11.43
CA VAL A 56 -0.28 -24.09 10.05
C VAL A 56 1.02 -24.43 9.34
N ASP A 57 2.11 -23.75 9.63
CA ASP A 57 3.40 -24.00 9.00
C ASP A 57 4.00 -25.33 9.49
N GLN A 58 3.78 -25.68 10.75
CA GLN A 58 4.15 -26.98 11.28
C GLN A 58 3.21 -28.07 10.77
N PHE A 59 1.92 -27.78 10.60
CA PHE A 59 0.94 -28.70 10.06
C PHE A 59 1.22 -29.01 8.59
N GLU A 60 1.61 -28.03 7.81
CA GLU A 60 2.01 -28.21 6.41
C GLU A 60 3.24 -29.12 6.28
N ARG A 61 4.24 -28.96 7.16
CA ARG A 61 5.40 -29.87 7.22
C ARG A 61 5.01 -31.31 7.52
N GLU A 62 4.03 -31.53 8.37
CA GLU A 62 3.52 -32.86 8.69
C GLU A 62 2.78 -33.47 7.49
N VAL A 63 2.04 -32.69 6.73
CA VAL A 63 1.41 -33.13 5.46
C VAL A 63 2.48 -33.49 4.44
N ASP A 64 3.53 -32.67 4.28
CA ASP A 64 4.62 -32.98 3.36
C ASP A 64 5.37 -34.27 3.74
N ARG A 65 5.62 -34.49 5.05
CA ARG A 65 6.20 -35.74 5.55
C ARG A 65 5.37 -36.97 5.17
N LEU A 66 4.05 -36.87 5.33
CA LEU A 66 3.15 -37.96 4.93
C LEU A 66 3.16 -38.19 3.42
N LEU A 67 3.21 -37.15 2.62
CA LEU A 67 3.31 -37.27 1.16
C LEU A 67 4.62 -37.93 0.72
N ASP A 68 5.71 -37.69 1.45
CA ASP A 68 7.00 -38.31 1.16
C ASP A 68 7.06 -39.81 1.57
N GLU A 69 6.19 -40.25 2.49
CA GLU A 69 6.04 -41.67 2.90
C GLU A 69 5.25 -42.49 1.89
N TYR A 70 4.49 -41.87 0.98
CA TYR A 70 3.73 -42.62 -0.04
C TYR A 70 4.63 -43.19 -1.11
N PRO A 71 4.34 -44.43 -1.56
CA PRO A 71 5.13 -45.09 -2.59
C PRO A 71 5.02 -44.34 -3.92
N SER A 72 6.15 -43.87 -4.44
CA SER A 72 6.25 -43.39 -5.82
C SER A 72 6.53 -44.52 -6.77
N VAL A 73 5.78 -44.63 -7.86
CA VAL A 73 5.92 -45.68 -8.84
C VAL A 73 6.37 -45.11 -10.18
N SER A 74 7.33 -45.74 -10.85
CA SER A 74 7.83 -45.30 -12.16
C SER A 74 7.71 -46.43 -13.17
N GLY A 75 7.03 -46.19 -14.30
CA GLY A 75 6.87 -47.16 -15.38
C GLY A 75 6.11 -46.60 -16.59
N GLY A 76 6.29 -47.21 -17.76
CA GLY A 76 5.82 -46.65 -19.04
C GLY A 76 4.30 -46.62 -19.31
N ASN A 77 3.46 -47.26 -18.47
CA ASN A 77 2.00 -47.32 -18.64
C ASN A 77 1.22 -47.01 -17.35
N ILE A 78 1.81 -46.27 -16.41
CA ILE A 78 1.17 -45.98 -15.12
C ILE A 78 0.39 -44.70 -15.24
N GLN A 79 -0.88 -44.73 -14.87
CA GLN A 79 -1.74 -43.56 -14.73
C GLN A 79 -1.70 -43.11 -13.28
N TYR A 80 -1.23 -41.89 -13.04
CA TYR A 80 -1.09 -41.29 -11.70
C TYR A 80 -2.33 -40.50 -11.33
N GLY A 81 -2.75 -40.54 -10.05
CA GLY A 81 -3.80 -39.70 -9.51
C GLY A 81 -5.18 -39.89 -10.12
N GLN A 82 -5.48 -41.06 -10.68
CA GLN A 82 -6.80 -41.31 -11.32
C GLN A 82 -7.85 -41.82 -10.34
N ASN A 83 -7.43 -42.48 -9.28
CA ASN A 83 -8.34 -43.09 -8.31
C ASN A 83 -8.21 -42.37 -6.94
N LEU A 84 -9.31 -42.29 -6.22
CA LEU A 84 -9.29 -41.88 -4.82
C LEU A 84 -8.85 -43.06 -3.96
N SER A 85 -8.00 -42.82 -2.97
CA SER A 85 -7.64 -43.82 -1.97
C SER A 85 -8.88 -44.23 -1.14
N GLN A 86 -8.82 -45.38 -0.52
CA GLN A 86 -9.88 -45.81 0.39
C GLN A 86 -10.07 -44.84 1.56
N ASN A 87 -8.98 -44.23 2.05
CA ASN A 87 -9.03 -43.24 3.12
C ASN A 87 -9.78 -41.98 2.70
N LEU A 88 -9.44 -41.43 1.53
CA LEU A 88 -10.10 -40.23 1.00
C LEU A 88 -11.57 -40.51 0.67
N PHE A 89 -11.87 -41.66 0.12
CA PHE A 89 -13.24 -42.05 -0.15
C PHE A 89 -14.08 -42.18 1.15
N SER A 90 -13.50 -42.76 2.22
CA SER A 90 -14.15 -42.88 3.52
C SER A 90 -14.37 -41.47 4.15
N LEU A 91 -13.37 -40.58 4.06
CA LEU A 91 -13.47 -39.19 4.54
C LEU A 91 -14.64 -38.47 3.86
N LEU A 92 -14.73 -38.54 2.55
CA LEU A 92 -15.76 -37.84 1.78
C LEU A 92 -17.16 -38.41 2.04
N ASN A 93 -17.29 -39.69 2.34
CA ASN A 93 -18.57 -40.31 2.77
C ASN A 93 -18.97 -39.82 4.18
N GLU A 94 -18.04 -39.76 5.13
CA GLU A 94 -18.29 -39.18 6.46
C GLU A 94 -18.69 -37.72 6.34
N ALA A 95 -18.02 -36.95 5.47
CA ALA A 95 -18.34 -35.56 5.21
C ALA A 95 -19.75 -35.40 4.62
N ASP A 96 -20.18 -36.27 3.71
CA ASP A 96 -21.53 -36.24 3.13
C ASP A 96 -22.63 -36.52 4.19
N GLN A 97 -22.35 -37.42 5.16
CA GLN A 97 -23.25 -37.62 6.32
C GLN A 97 -23.28 -36.42 7.27
N LEU A 98 -22.12 -35.83 7.53
CA LEU A 98 -22.05 -34.62 8.37
C LEU A 98 -22.79 -33.44 7.72
N LYS A 99 -22.69 -33.27 6.39
CA LYS A 99 -23.42 -32.27 5.62
C LYS A 99 -24.93 -32.31 5.92
N GLU A 100 -25.53 -33.51 5.96
CA GLU A 100 -26.94 -33.68 6.28
C GLU A 100 -27.27 -33.18 7.70
N SER A 101 -26.37 -33.34 8.66
CA SER A 101 -26.56 -32.87 10.04
C SER A 101 -26.57 -31.33 10.14
N PHE A 102 -25.91 -30.62 9.20
CA PHE A 102 -25.96 -29.16 9.09
C PHE A 102 -27.13 -28.66 8.23
N GLY A 103 -27.81 -29.59 7.51
CA GLY A 103 -28.90 -29.27 6.60
C GLY A 103 -28.44 -28.60 5.31
N ASP A 104 -27.22 -28.86 4.89
CA ASP A 104 -26.60 -28.28 3.70
C ASP A 104 -27.00 -29.04 2.42
N GLU A 105 -27.14 -28.32 1.30
CA GLU A 105 -27.38 -28.93 -0.01
C GLU A 105 -26.08 -29.35 -0.70
N PHE A 106 -25.01 -28.59 -0.50
CA PHE A 106 -23.70 -28.84 -1.09
C PHE A 106 -22.67 -29.21 -0.01
N LEU A 107 -21.76 -30.14 -0.37
CA LEU A 107 -20.63 -30.51 0.46
C LEU A 107 -19.54 -29.45 0.34
N SER A 108 -19.16 -28.85 1.47
CA SER A 108 -18.19 -27.76 1.54
C SER A 108 -16.86 -28.19 2.16
N THR A 109 -15.81 -27.39 1.96
CA THR A 109 -14.45 -27.67 2.45
C THR A 109 -14.41 -27.79 3.97
N GLU A 110 -15.11 -26.91 4.72
CA GLU A 110 -15.11 -26.93 6.19
C GLU A 110 -15.78 -28.19 6.75
N ILE A 111 -16.77 -28.76 6.04
CA ILE A 111 -17.37 -30.05 6.44
C ILE A 111 -16.40 -31.19 6.20
N VAL A 112 -15.61 -31.16 5.12
CA VAL A 112 -14.55 -32.13 4.87
C VAL A 112 -13.45 -32.04 5.93
N ILE A 113 -13.07 -30.81 6.33
CA ILE A 113 -12.13 -30.58 7.43
C ILE A 113 -12.68 -31.16 8.75
N LEU A 114 -13.96 -30.93 9.06
CA LEU A 114 -14.59 -31.49 10.26
C LEU A 114 -14.63 -33.02 10.21
N ALA A 115 -14.92 -33.60 9.05
CA ALA A 115 -15.00 -35.05 8.85
C ALA A 115 -13.66 -35.75 9.12
N LEU A 116 -12.52 -35.07 8.94
CA LEU A 116 -11.20 -35.63 9.26
C LEU A 116 -11.14 -36.09 10.72
N MET A 117 -11.77 -35.34 11.65
CA MET A 117 -11.77 -35.67 13.08
C MET A 117 -12.49 -37.00 13.41
N LYS A 118 -13.31 -37.53 12.48
CA LYS A 118 -13.93 -38.85 12.61
C LYS A 118 -12.96 -40.00 12.32
N LEU A 119 -11.91 -39.74 11.55
CA LEU A 119 -10.88 -40.73 11.19
C LEU A 119 -9.80 -40.79 12.28
N LYS A 120 -10.13 -41.37 13.45
CA LYS A 120 -9.30 -41.34 14.68
C LYS A 120 -7.88 -41.86 14.54
N HIS A 121 -7.62 -42.76 13.56
CA HIS A 121 -6.33 -43.40 13.35
C HIS A 121 -5.52 -42.77 12.21
N TYR A 122 -6.04 -41.72 11.55
CA TYR A 122 -5.31 -41.05 10.49
C TYR A 122 -4.24 -40.12 11.08
N PRO A 123 -3.01 -40.06 10.52
CA PRO A 123 -1.91 -39.31 11.10
C PRO A 123 -2.23 -37.81 11.31
N LEU A 124 -2.92 -37.15 10.38
CA LEU A 124 -3.28 -35.74 10.49
C LEU A 124 -4.29 -35.50 11.63
N THR A 125 -5.23 -36.42 11.84
CA THR A 125 -6.16 -36.36 12.99
C THR A 125 -5.38 -36.47 14.30
N THR A 126 -4.44 -37.41 14.38
CA THR A 126 -3.60 -37.59 15.57
C THR A 126 -2.76 -36.35 15.84
N TYR A 127 -2.25 -35.69 14.80
CA TYR A 127 -1.53 -34.44 14.93
C TYR A 127 -2.42 -33.32 15.51
N LEU A 128 -3.60 -33.09 14.93
CA LEU A 128 -4.53 -32.05 15.39
C LEU A 128 -4.97 -32.27 16.85
N VAL A 129 -5.26 -33.52 17.24
CA VAL A 129 -5.61 -33.84 18.64
C VAL A 129 -4.44 -33.56 19.59
N LYS A 130 -3.19 -33.83 19.19
CA LYS A 130 -1.99 -33.48 19.99
C LYS A 130 -1.83 -31.98 20.16
N GLN A 131 -2.27 -31.17 19.20
CA GLN A 131 -2.31 -29.71 19.31
C GLN A 131 -3.49 -29.18 20.14
N GLY A 132 -4.32 -30.07 20.69
CA GLY A 132 -5.47 -29.70 21.52
C GLY A 132 -6.76 -29.42 20.73
N ILE A 133 -6.75 -29.62 19.41
CA ILE A 133 -7.91 -29.35 18.57
C ILE A 133 -8.93 -30.48 18.69
N THR A 134 -10.18 -30.12 18.98
CA THR A 134 -11.28 -31.07 19.13
C THR A 134 -12.35 -30.88 18.07
N GLU A 135 -13.09 -31.97 17.76
CA GLU A 135 -14.24 -31.90 16.84
C GLU A 135 -15.26 -30.82 17.27
N LYS A 136 -15.47 -30.66 18.58
CA LYS A 136 -16.42 -29.69 19.14
C LYS A 136 -15.99 -28.24 18.87
N GLU A 137 -14.71 -27.97 18.99
CA GLU A 137 -14.16 -26.62 18.70
C GLU A 137 -14.24 -26.32 17.21
N LEU A 138 -13.84 -27.25 16.34
CA LEU A 138 -13.97 -27.06 14.89
C LEU A 138 -15.44 -26.86 14.46
N ARG A 139 -16.36 -27.64 15.04
CA ARG A 139 -17.80 -27.46 14.79
C ARG A 139 -18.27 -26.07 15.21
N LYS A 140 -17.87 -25.61 16.38
CA LYS A 140 -18.21 -24.27 16.87
C LYS A 140 -17.64 -23.19 15.94
N ASN A 141 -16.39 -23.31 15.51
CA ASN A 141 -15.77 -22.38 14.58
C ASN A 141 -16.52 -22.32 13.23
N ILE A 142 -17.01 -23.47 12.73
CA ILE A 142 -17.86 -23.53 11.52
C ILE A 142 -19.18 -22.80 11.74
N GLU A 143 -19.85 -23.04 12.88
CA GLU A 143 -21.13 -22.42 13.23
C GLU A 143 -20.97 -20.89 13.38
N ASP A 144 -19.92 -20.43 14.06
CA ASP A 144 -19.59 -19.02 14.27
C ASP A 144 -19.27 -18.35 12.92
N MET A 145 -18.44 -18.95 12.09
CA MET A 145 -18.07 -18.46 10.76
C MET A 145 -19.28 -18.36 9.81
N ARG A 146 -20.14 -19.36 9.80
CA ARG A 146 -21.35 -19.40 8.96
C ARG A 146 -22.47 -18.49 9.50
N GLY A 147 -22.41 -18.12 10.79
CA GLY A 147 -23.48 -17.34 11.44
C GLY A 147 -24.86 -18.01 11.36
N GLY A 148 -24.90 -19.34 11.41
CA GLY A 148 -26.12 -20.15 11.35
C GLY A 148 -26.67 -20.37 9.92
N GLU A 149 -25.93 -20.02 8.88
CA GLU A 149 -26.37 -20.23 7.49
C GLU A 149 -26.03 -21.64 6.99
N LYS A 150 -26.91 -22.14 6.10
CA LYS A 150 -26.73 -23.40 5.41
C LYS A 150 -26.06 -23.20 4.06
N VAL A 151 -25.28 -24.17 3.62
CA VAL A 151 -24.64 -24.13 2.30
C VAL A 151 -25.68 -24.56 1.24
N THR A 152 -26.28 -23.59 0.60
CA THR A 152 -27.33 -23.76 -0.43
C THR A 152 -26.88 -23.39 -1.83
N SER A 153 -25.64 -22.88 -1.98
CA SER A 153 -25.05 -22.56 -3.28
C SER A 153 -23.65 -23.15 -3.43
N LYS A 154 -23.20 -23.39 -4.67
CA LYS A 154 -21.86 -23.90 -4.95
C LYS A 154 -20.73 -22.93 -4.56
N ASN A 155 -21.01 -21.63 -4.52
CA ASN A 155 -20.03 -20.57 -4.25
C ASN A 155 -20.14 -20.00 -2.83
N GLN A 156 -20.79 -20.73 -1.91
CA GLN A 156 -21.04 -20.24 -0.55
C GLN A 156 -19.75 -19.91 0.22
N GLU A 157 -18.70 -20.70 0.05
CA GLU A 157 -17.41 -20.52 0.72
C GLU A 157 -16.70 -19.21 0.31
N GLU A 158 -16.92 -18.74 -0.92
CA GLU A 158 -16.40 -17.46 -1.39
C GLU A 158 -17.02 -16.26 -0.66
N GLN A 159 -18.18 -16.47 -0.03
CA GLN A 159 -18.93 -15.43 0.70
C GLN A 159 -18.49 -15.32 2.17
N TYR A 160 -17.72 -16.29 2.67
CA TYR A 160 -17.22 -16.24 4.04
C TYR A 160 -16.09 -15.21 4.16
N LYS A 161 -16.14 -14.40 5.22
CA LYS A 161 -15.16 -13.33 5.46
C LYS A 161 -15.00 -12.36 4.29
N ALA A 162 -16.14 -12.03 3.64
CA ALA A 162 -16.16 -11.17 2.48
C ALA A 162 -15.54 -9.78 2.76
N LEU A 163 -15.69 -9.25 3.98
CA LEU A 163 -15.07 -8.00 4.39
C LEU A 163 -13.54 -8.10 4.40
N GLU A 164 -12.96 -9.17 4.95
CA GLU A 164 -11.50 -9.36 4.96
C GLU A 164 -10.93 -9.58 3.55
N LYS A 165 -11.72 -10.17 2.66
CA LYS A 165 -11.32 -10.47 1.28
C LYS A 165 -11.42 -9.25 0.35
N TYR A 166 -12.44 -8.42 0.53
CA TYR A 166 -12.77 -7.31 -0.37
C TYR A 166 -12.70 -5.94 0.30
N GLY A 167 -12.19 -5.86 1.50
CA GLY A 167 -12.04 -4.62 2.24
C GLY A 167 -10.78 -4.60 3.09
N VAL A 168 -10.41 -3.39 3.48
CA VAL A 168 -9.25 -3.12 4.33
C VAL A 168 -9.75 -2.46 5.61
N ASP A 169 -9.43 -3.03 6.76
CA ASP A 169 -9.72 -2.43 8.07
C ASP A 169 -8.73 -1.29 8.36
N LEU A 170 -9.21 -0.06 8.22
CA LEU A 170 -8.39 1.14 8.45
C LEU A 170 -8.01 1.30 9.93
N VAL A 171 -8.88 0.89 10.87
CA VAL A 171 -8.58 0.97 12.31
C VAL A 171 -7.46 -0.01 12.68
N GLN A 172 -7.46 -1.19 12.08
CA GLN A 172 -6.39 -2.17 12.26
C GLN A 172 -5.08 -1.69 11.63
N GLN A 173 -5.14 -1.05 10.44
CA GLN A 173 -3.94 -0.46 9.82
C GLN A 173 -3.30 0.63 10.69
N VAL A 174 -4.12 1.50 11.30
CA VAL A 174 -3.63 2.49 12.27
C VAL A 174 -2.95 1.80 13.45
N ARG A 175 -3.57 0.77 14.04
CA ARG A 175 -3.00 0.02 15.18
C ARG A 175 -1.69 -0.66 14.83
N SER A 176 -1.50 -1.08 13.58
CA SER A 176 -0.25 -1.70 13.11
C SER A 176 0.82 -0.69 12.67
N GLY A 177 0.60 0.63 12.87
CA GLY A 177 1.53 1.69 12.51
C GLY A 177 1.80 1.86 11.01
N LYS A 178 0.98 1.26 10.16
CA LYS A 178 1.17 1.29 8.69
C LYS A 178 0.59 2.53 8.02
N MET A 179 -0.14 3.37 8.77
CA MET A 179 -0.83 4.53 8.22
C MET A 179 -0.04 5.82 8.51
N ASP A 180 0.00 6.71 7.53
CA ASP A 180 0.66 8.02 7.67
C ASP A 180 -0.13 8.96 8.60
N PRO A 181 0.53 9.89 9.29
CA PRO A 181 -0.15 10.88 10.11
C PRO A 181 -0.98 11.83 9.25
N ILE A 182 -2.23 12.05 9.64
CA ILE A 182 -3.13 12.98 8.94
C ILE A 182 -3.06 14.35 9.60
N ILE A 183 -2.82 15.36 8.80
CA ILE A 183 -2.58 16.74 9.24
C ILE A 183 -3.54 17.68 8.51
N GLY A 184 -4.14 18.62 9.26
CA GLY A 184 -4.85 19.75 8.70
C GLY A 184 -6.25 19.46 8.14
N ARG A 185 -6.93 18.39 8.56
CA ARG A 185 -8.32 18.06 8.13
C ARG A 185 -9.31 17.99 9.29
N ASP A 186 -9.04 18.73 10.36
CA ASP A 186 -9.81 18.65 11.61
C ASP A 186 -11.26 19.08 11.46
N GLU A 187 -11.56 20.06 10.64
CA GLU A 187 -12.92 20.56 10.43
C GLU A 187 -13.75 19.52 9.67
N GLU A 188 -13.22 18.99 8.58
CA GLU A 188 -13.89 17.99 7.78
C GLU A 188 -14.11 16.69 8.56
N ILE A 189 -13.13 16.26 9.37
CA ILE A 189 -13.28 15.09 10.24
C ILE A 189 -14.38 15.33 11.29
N ARG A 190 -14.45 16.53 11.91
CA ARG A 190 -15.54 16.88 12.84
C ARG A 190 -16.89 16.88 12.16
N ASP A 191 -16.97 17.36 10.91
CA ASP A 191 -18.22 17.34 10.14
C ASP A 191 -18.66 15.92 9.84
N VAL A 192 -17.73 15.03 9.45
CA VAL A 192 -18.01 13.59 9.26
C VAL A 192 -18.52 12.95 10.55
N VAL A 193 -17.84 13.18 11.68
CA VAL A 193 -18.27 12.69 13.02
C VAL A 193 -19.68 13.20 13.37
N ARG A 194 -19.94 14.49 13.15
CA ARG A 194 -21.25 15.08 13.40
C ARG A 194 -22.33 14.45 12.53
N ILE A 195 -22.06 14.17 11.25
CA ILE A 195 -23.02 13.56 10.33
C ILE A 195 -23.29 12.11 10.73
N LEU A 196 -22.25 11.31 11.02
CA LEU A 196 -22.38 9.92 11.48
C LEU A 196 -23.21 9.79 12.77
N SER A 197 -23.21 10.82 13.61
CA SER A 197 -23.98 10.86 14.87
C SER A 197 -25.43 11.33 14.68
N ARG A 198 -25.87 11.66 13.47
CA ARG A 198 -27.27 12.10 13.21
C ARG A 198 -28.22 10.91 13.18
N LYS A 199 -29.50 11.19 13.51
CA LYS A 199 -30.58 10.19 13.40
C LYS A 199 -30.98 9.90 11.94
N THR A 200 -30.88 10.89 11.06
CA THR A 200 -31.24 10.80 9.64
C THR A 200 -30.18 11.51 8.80
N LYS A 201 -30.00 11.11 7.54
CA LYS A 201 -28.93 11.61 6.67
C LYS A 201 -27.55 11.46 7.35
N ASN A 202 -27.35 10.30 7.96
CA ASN A 202 -26.16 9.98 8.76
C ASN A 202 -25.01 9.34 7.95
N ASN A 203 -25.10 9.39 6.61
CA ASN A 203 -24.05 8.92 5.73
C ASN A 203 -23.36 10.15 5.09
N PRO A 204 -22.14 10.49 5.46
CA PRO A 204 -21.40 11.57 4.81
C PRO A 204 -20.95 11.17 3.41
N VAL A 205 -20.94 12.12 2.49
CA VAL A 205 -20.25 12.00 1.21
C VAL A 205 -19.25 13.14 1.06
N LEU A 206 -17.98 12.77 0.95
CA LEU A 206 -16.84 13.69 0.76
C LEU A 206 -16.80 14.08 -0.72
N ILE A 207 -16.93 15.37 -0.99
CA ILE A 207 -16.97 15.90 -2.35
C ILE A 207 -15.80 16.86 -2.53
N GLY A 208 -14.96 16.62 -3.50
CA GLY A 208 -13.81 17.48 -3.81
C GLY A 208 -13.06 16.98 -5.03
N GLU A 209 -12.16 17.81 -5.53
CA GLU A 209 -11.32 17.48 -6.68
C GLU A 209 -10.41 16.28 -6.40
N PRO A 210 -9.88 15.61 -7.44
CA PRO A 210 -8.89 14.55 -7.25
C PRO A 210 -7.65 15.07 -6.53
N GLY A 211 -7.08 14.27 -5.62
CA GLY A 211 -5.83 14.63 -4.93
C GLY A 211 -5.95 15.64 -3.78
N VAL A 212 -7.17 16.15 -3.46
CA VAL A 212 -7.32 17.07 -2.30
C VAL A 212 -7.29 16.38 -0.94
N GLY A 213 -7.21 15.05 -0.87
CA GLY A 213 -7.11 14.31 0.39
C GLY A 213 -8.45 13.86 0.97
N LYS A 214 -9.42 13.46 0.14
CA LYS A 214 -10.71 12.89 0.60
C LYS A 214 -10.52 11.63 1.44
N THR A 215 -9.68 10.71 0.99
CA THR A 215 -9.37 9.44 1.68
C THR A 215 -8.68 9.71 3.01
N ALA A 216 -7.76 10.70 3.07
CA ALA A 216 -7.07 11.10 4.29
C ALA A 216 -8.02 11.53 5.43
N ILE A 217 -9.19 12.09 5.13
CA ILE A 217 -10.20 12.44 6.15
C ILE A 217 -10.72 11.18 6.85
N VAL A 218 -10.95 10.10 6.09
CA VAL A 218 -11.45 8.82 6.64
C VAL A 218 -10.36 8.12 7.44
N GLU A 219 -9.13 8.16 6.96
CA GLU A 219 -7.95 7.67 7.68
C GLU A 219 -7.73 8.45 8.98
N GLY A 220 -7.87 9.78 8.95
CA GLY A 220 -7.82 10.62 10.14
C GLY A 220 -8.94 10.29 11.14
N LEU A 221 -10.14 9.96 10.67
CA LEU A 221 -11.21 9.47 11.54
C LEU A 221 -10.82 8.12 12.18
N ALA A 222 -10.22 7.20 11.43
CA ALA A 222 -9.73 5.93 11.97
C ALA A 222 -8.67 6.16 13.07
N GLN A 223 -7.73 7.10 12.86
CA GLN A 223 -6.74 7.49 13.88
C GLN A 223 -7.40 8.03 15.16
N ARG A 224 -8.44 8.89 15.03
CA ARG A 224 -9.18 9.40 16.19
C ARG A 224 -9.96 8.31 16.91
N ILE A 225 -10.50 7.32 16.20
CA ILE A 225 -11.17 6.16 16.82
C ILE A 225 -10.16 5.37 17.67
N VAL A 226 -8.97 5.07 17.16
CA VAL A 226 -7.91 4.36 17.89
C VAL A 226 -7.49 5.13 19.13
N ARG A 227 -7.31 6.46 19.02
CA ARG A 227 -6.98 7.35 20.16
C ARG A 227 -8.15 7.60 21.10
N LYS A 228 -9.34 7.08 20.78
CA LYS A 228 -10.61 7.33 21.52
C LYS A 228 -11.02 8.81 21.58
N ASP A 229 -10.52 9.61 20.64
CA ASP A 229 -10.84 11.03 20.46
C ASP A 229 -12.08 11.21 19.56
N VAL A 230 -13.13 10.51 19.87
CA VAL A 230 -14.44 10.53 19.19
C VAL A 230 -15.55 10.39 20.22
N PRO A 231 -16.80 10.81 19.88
CA PRO A 231 -17.95 10.59 20.74
C PRO A 231 -18.17 9.11 21.06
N GLU A 232 -18.80 8.83 22.21
CA GLU A 232 -19.00 7.47 22.74
C GLU A 232 -19.58 6.47 21.73
N ASN A 233 -20.52 6.93 20.91
CA ASN A 233 -21.16 6.12 19.89
C ASN A 233 -20.24 5.71 18.71
N LEU A 234 -19.02 6.25 18.63
CA LEU A 234 -18.04 5.93 17.58
C LEU A 234 -16.79 5.24 18.10
N LYS A 235 -16.56 5.16 19.43
CA LYS A 235 -15.33 4.63 20.03
C LYS A 235 -15.03 3.17 19.70
N ASP A 236 -16.09 2.37 19.56
CA ASP A 236 -15.99 0.92 19.32
C ASP A 236 -16.33 0.56 17.85
N LYS A 237 -16.32 1.56 16.96
CA LYS A 237 -16.57 1.33 15.55
C LYS A 237 -15.29 1.03 14.80
N THR A 238 -15.46 0.24 13.74
CA THR A 238 -14.39 -0.08 12.78
C THR A 238 -14.74 0.53 11.43
N ILE A 239 -13.75 0.98 10.69
CA ILE A 239 -13.93 1.52 9.34
C ILE A 239 -13.30 0.55 8.36
N PHE A 240 -14.12 0.00 7.45
CA PHE A 240 -13.64 -0.82 6.35
C PHE A 240 -13.68 -0.05 5.03
N SER A 241 -12.52 0.10 4.41
CA SER A 241 -12.40 0.61 3.04
C SER A 241 -12.67 -0.51 2.05
N LEU A 242 -13.70 -0.36 1.23
CA LEU A 242 -14.08 -1.35 0.23
C LEU A 242 -13.15 -1.26 -0.99
N ASP A 243 -12.52 -2.37 -1.34
CA ASP A 243 -11.70 -2.48 -2.55
C ASP A 243 -12.58 -2.88 -3.75
N MET A 244 -12.92 -1.89 -4.55
CA MET A 244 -13.71 -2.10 -5.76
C MET A 244 -12.96 -2.91 -6.81
N GLY A 245 -11.63 -2.79 -6.86
CA GLY A 245 -10.78 -3.57 -7.76
C GLY A 245 -10.84 -5.06 -7.42
N ALA A 246 -10.70 -5.41 -6.15
CA ALA A 246 -10.79 -6.80 -5.67
C ALA A 246 -12.19 -7.41 -5.89
N LEU A 247 -13.26 -6.62 -5.75
CA LEU A 247 -14.63 -7.08 -6.02
C LEU A 247 -14.85 -7.44 -7.49
N ILE A 248 -14.25 -6.70 -8.41
CA ILE A 248 -14.41 -6.87 -9.87
C ILE A 248 -13.41 -7.90 -10.40
N ALA A 249 -12.22 -7.98 -9.83
CA ALA A 249 -11.16 -8.87 -10.30
C ALA A 249 -11.63 -10.33 -10.32
N GLY A 250 -11.46 -10.99 -11.48
CA GLY A 250 -11.87 -12.38 -11.69
C GLY A 250 -13.37 -12.64 -11.78
N ALA A 251 -14.24 -11.64 -11.63
CA ALA A 251 -15.67 -11.79 -11.88
C ALA A 251 -15.92 -11.88 -13.40
N LYS A 252 -16.27 -13.07 -13.88
CA LYS A 252 -16.58 -13.31 -15.31
C LYS A 252 -17.95 -12.79 -15.72
N PHE A 253 -18.87 -12.71 -14.77
CA PHE A 253 -20.25 -12.32 -14.99
C PHE A 253 -20.71 -11.29 -13.96
N ARG A 254 -21.63 -10.44 -14.37
CA ARG A 254 -22.28 -9.43 -13.50
C ARG A 254 -22.82 -10.02 -12.19
N GLY A 255 -23.39 -11.21 -12.24
CA GLY A 255 -23.95 -11.89 -11.05
C GLY A 255 -22.93 -12.16 -9.96
N GLU A 256 -21.69 -12.49 -10.31
CA GLU A 256 -20.62 -12.77 -9.35
C GLU A 256 -20.25 -11.52 -8.55
N PHE A 257 -20.11 -10.38 -9.20
CA PHE A 257 -19.87 -9.10 -8.52
C PHE A 257 -21.02 -8.73 -7.56
N GLU A 258 -22.28 -8.89 -8.02
CA GLU A 258 -23.45 -8.61 -7.18
C GLU A 258 -23.51 -9.54 -5.95
N GLU A 259 -23.14 -10.81 -6.11
CA GLU A 259 -23.06 -11.77 -5.01
C GLU A 259 -21.96 -11.43 -4.00
N ARG A 260 -20.75 -11.06 -4.47
CA ARG A 260 -19.66 -10.61 -3.61
C ARG A 260 -20.03 -9.35 -2.83
N LEU A 261 -20.60 -8.36 -3.49
CA LEU A 261 -21.07 -7.13 -2.82
C LEU A 261 -22.18 -7.42 -1.82
N LYS A 262 -23.14 -8.30 -2.14
CA LYS A 262 -24.17 -8.74 -1.20
C LYS A 262 -23.58 -9.42 0.03
N ALA A 263 -22.54 -10.25 -0.14
CA ALA A 263 -21.85 -10.90 0.97
C ALA A 263 -21.19 -9.87 1.91
N VAL A 264 -20.46 -8.89 1.36
CA VAL A 264 -19.89 -7.78 2.12
C VAL A 264 -20.96 -7.01 2.88
N LEU A 265 -22.03 -6.58 2.19
CA LEU A 265 -23.12 -5.80 2.79
C LEU A 265 -23.84 -6.57 3.90
N LYS A 266 -24.01 -7.88 3.73
CA LYS A 266 -24.62 -8.76 4.72
C LYS A 266 -23.76 -8.85 5.99
N GLU A 267 -22.46 -8.97 5.84
CA GLU A 267 -21.51 -9.00 6.96
C GLU A 267 -21.50 -7.65 7.72
N VAL A 268 -21.49 -6.52 6.97
CA VAL A 268 -21.63 -5.18 7.58
C VAL A 268 -22.93 -5.07 8.36
N THR A 269 -24.06 -5.52 7.80
CA THR A 269 -25.36 -5.45 8.48
C THR A 269 -25.42 -6.32 9.73
N LYS A 270 -24.82 -7.53 9.71
CA LYS A 270 -24.72 -8.42 10.89
C LYS A 270 -23.93 -7.78 12.03
N SER A 271 -23.04 -6.82 11.74
CA SER A 271 -22.29 -6.12 12.79
C SER A 271 -23.13 -5.16 13.65
N GLU A 272 -24.43 -5.03 13.36
CA GLU A 272 -25.35 -4.14 14.10
C GLU A 272 -24.85 -2.69 14.18
N GLY A 273 -24.27 -2.21 13.09
CA GLY A 273 -23.76 -0.86 12.96
C GLY A 273 -22.40 -0.60 13.61
N ARG A 274 -21.66 -1.65 14.05
CA ARG A 274 -20.26 -1.50 14.50
C ARG A 274 -19.30 -1.19 13.37
N ILE A 275 -19.63 -1.59 12.15
CA ILE A 275 -18.82 -1.36 10.97
C ILE A 275 -19.35 -0.16 10.18
N ILE A 276 -18.46 0.76 9.86
CA ILE A 276 -18.69 1.86 8.93
C ILE A 276 -17.98 1.48 7.64
N LEU A 277 -18.72 1.41 6.53
CA LEU A 277 -18.15 1.10 5.23
C LEU A 277 -17.66 2.39 4.57
N PHE A 278 -16.42 2.42 4.11
CA PHE A 278 -15.92 3.50 3.27
C PHE A 278 -15.85 3.04 1.82
N ILE A 279 -16.37 3.85 0.92
CA ILE A 279 -16.33 3.60 -0.52
C ILE A 279 -15.76 4.82 -1.21
N ASP A 280 -14.53 4.67 -1.69
CA ASP A 280 -13.95 5.67 -2.58
C ASP A 280 -14.57 5.55 -3.97
N GLU A 281 -14.63 6.66 -4.70
CA GLU A 281 -15.29 6.72 -6.00
C GLU A 281 -16.70 6.08 -6.01
N ILE A 282 -17.51 6.42 -5.01
CA ILE A 282 -18.85 5.82 -4.80
C ILE A 282 -19.74 5.91 -6.05
N HIS A 283 -19.46 6.84 -6.96
CA HIS A 283 -20.17 6.99 -8.22
C HIS A 283 -20.07 5.74 -9.11
N ASN A 284 -19.01 4.95 -8.99
CA ASN A 284 -18.83 3.69 -9.71
C ASN A 284 -19.86 2.62 -9.31
N ILE A 285 -20.36 2.69 -8.07
CA ILE A 285 -21.39 1.77 -7.58
C ILE A 285 -22.79 2.27 -7.92
N VAL A 286 -22.98 3.58 -7.90
CA VAL A 286 -24.32 4.20 -7.95
C VAL A 286 -24.72 4.61 -9.37
N GLY A 287 -23.77 4.94 -10.23
CA GLY A 287 -24.01 5.64 -11.49
C GLY A 287 -24.09 4.80 -12.76
N THR A 288 -23.70 3.55 -12.70
CA THR A 288 -23.47 2.71 -13.87
C THR A 288 -24.75 2.09 -14.50
N GLY A 289 -25.94 2.32 -13.90
CA GLY A 289 -27.19 1.66 -14.30
C GLY A 289 -27.83 2.09 -15.63
N LYS A 290 -27.21 3.00 -16.42
CA LYS A 290 -27.84 3.56 -17.63
C LYS A 290 -27.27 3.06 -18.95
N THR A 291 -26.17 2.35 -18.96
CA THR A 291 -25.63 1.68 -20.15
C THR A 291 -25.93 0.19 -20.10
N GLU A 292 -26.41 -0.40 -21.18
CA GLU A 292 -26.62 -1.85 -21.30
C GLU A 292 -25.31 -2.57 -20.95
N GLY A 293 -25.33 -3.36 -19.85
CA GLY A 293 -24.16 -4.08 -19.36
C GLY A 293 -23.44 -3.47 -18.15
N SER A 294 -23.82 -2.27 -17.66
CA SER A 294 -23.17 -1.65 -16.50
C SER A 294 -23.73 -2.16 -15.16
N MET A 295 -22.86 -2.21 -14.14
CA MET A 295 -23.14 -2.74 -12.81
C MET A 295 -23.95 -1.72 -12.00
N ASP A 296 -25.25 -1.94 -11.74
CA ASP A 296 -26.05 -1.09 -10.85
C ASP A 296 -26.14 -1.70 -9.44
N ALA A 297 -25.08 -1.53 -8.67
CA ALA A 297 -25.07 -1.93 -7.27
C ALA A 297 -25.81 -0.93 -6.36
N GLY A 298 -26.20 0.22 -6.89
CA GLY A 298 -27.00 1.21 -6.16
C GLY A 298 -28.32 0.65 -5.66
N ASN A 299 -28.94 -0.25 -6.42
CA ASN A 299 -30.19 -0.89 -6.01
C ASN A 299 -30.04 -1.84 -4.80
N LEU A 300 -28.84 -2.34 -4.52
CA LEU A 300 -28.54 -3.13 -3.33
C LEU A 300 -28.35 -2.23 -2.09
N LEU A 301 -27.71 -1.08 -2.26
CA LEU A 301 -27.44 -0.13 -1.17
C LEU A 301 -28.68 0.64 -0.72
N LYS A 302 -29.55 1.05 -1.65
CA LYS A 302 -30.72 1.90 -1.37
C LYS A 302 -31.64 1.37 -0.27
N PRO A 303 -32.06 0.08 -0.26
CA PRO A 303 -32.92 -0.45 0.79
C PRO A 303 -32.26 -0.45 2.17
N MET A 304 -30.97 -0.80 2.24
CA MET A 304 -30.21 -0.89 3.49
C MET A 304 -29.97 0.51 4.09
N LEU A 305 -29.61 1.48 3.26
CA LEU A 305 -29.49 2.89 3.66
C LEU A 305 -30.86 3.46 4.10
N ALA A 306 -31.95 3.01 3.46
CA ALA A 306 -33.30 3.46 3.81
C ALA A 306 -33.75 2.95 5.18
N ARG A 307 -33.37 1.74 5.55
CA ARG A 307 -33.67 1.13 6.86
C ARG A 307 -32.68 1.53 7.97
N GLY A 308 -31.59 2.21 7.61
CA GLY A 308 -30.52 2.58 8.58
C GLY A 308 -29.67 1.40 9.02
N GLU A 309 -29.67 0.31 8.26
CA GLU A 309 -28.90 -0.91 8.52
C GLU A 309 -27.44 -0.78 8.09
N LEU A 310 -27.13 0.20 7.23
CA LEU A 310 -25.81 0.47 6.69
C LEU A 310 -25.36 1.88 7.07
N HIS A 311 -24.16 1.98 7.65
CA HIS A 311 -23.43 3.22 7.83
C HIS A 311 -22.31 3.29 6.78
N LEU A 312 -22.32 4.36 6.00
CA LEU A 312 -21.44 4.51 4.84
C LEU A 312 -20.85 5.90 4.75
N ILE A 313 -19.56 5.97 4.46
CA ILE A 313 -18.85 7.19 4.04
C ILE A 313 -18.53 7.01 2.56
N GLY A 314 -18.98 7.93 1.71
CA GLY A 314 -18.64 7.94 0.30
C GLY A 314 -17.63 9.04 -0.02
N ALA A 315 -16.81 8.86 -1.05
CA ALA A 315 -15.99 9.90 -1.63
C ALA A 315 -16.21 9.97 -3.14
N THR A 316 -16.23 11.18 -3.70
CA THR A 316 -16.41 11.40 -5.14
C THR A 316 -16.00 12.83 -5.52
N THR A 317 -15.94 13.15 -6.81
CA THR A 317 -15.77 14.51 -7.30
C THR A 317 -17.09 15.28 -7.33
N LEU A 318 -17.03 16.60 -7.50
CA LEU A 318 -18.23 17.43 -7.57
C LEU A 318 -19.07 17.12 -8.81
N ASP A 319 -18.42 16.90 -9.94
CA ASP A 319 -19.10 16.63 -11.22
C ASP A 319 -19.75 15.25 -11.21
N GLU A 320 -19.09 14.23 -10.70
CA GLU A 320 -19.64 12.88 -10.54
C GLU A 320 -20.78 12.85 -9.54
N TYR A 321 -20.68 13.61 -8.43
CA TYR A 321 -21.77 13.76 -7.49
C TYR A 321 -23.01 14.31 -8.16
N ARG A 322 -22.87 15.40 -8.93
CA ARG A 322 -23.99 16.04 -9.68
C ARG A 322 -24.55 15.09 -10.75
N GLN A 323 -23.69 14.36 -11.42
CA GLN A 323 -24.08 13.48 -12.52
C GLN A 323 -24.83 12.24 -12.03
N TYR A 324 -24.39 11.61 -10.94
CA TYR A 324 -24.83 10.29 -10.51
C TYR A 324 -25.66 10.29 -9.22
N MET A 325 -25.26 11.03 -8.19
CA MET A 325 -25.90 10.97 -6.88
C MET A 325 -27.03 12.00 -6.71
N GLU A 326 -26.85 13.22 -7.17
CA GLU A 326 -27.85 14.29 -7.03
C GLU A 326 -29.12 14.02 -7.85
N LYS A 327 -28.99 13.32 -8.97
CA LYS A 327 -30.14 12.92 -9.81
C LYS A 327 -30.97 11.79 -9.18
N ASP A 328 -30.40 11.03 -8.26
CA ASP A 328 -31.13 9.98 -7.55
C ASP A 328 -31.67 10.50 -6.21
N LYS A 329 -32.94 10.87 -6.22
CA LYS A 329 -33.62 11.44 -5.03
C LYS A 329 -33.64 10.51 -3.82
N ALA A 330 -33.49 9.19 -4.01
CA ALA A 330 -33.45 8.24 -2.91
C ALA A 330 -32.10 8.30 -2.18
N LEU A 331 -31.01 8.43 -2.91
CA LEU A 331 -29.65 8.59 -2.36
C LEU A 331 -29.43 10.00 -1.80
N GLU A 332 -29.84 11.04 -2.51
CA GLU A 332 -29.71 12.43 -2.05
C GLU A 332 -30.31 12.64 -0.65
N ARG A 333 -31.44 11.97 -0.36
CA ARG A 333 -32.10 12.05 0.95
C ARG A 333 -31.37 11.28 2.06
N ARG A 334 -30.39 10.43 1.73
CA ARG A 334 -29.66 9.57 2.69
C ARG A 334 -28.26 10.05 2.97
N PHE A 335 -27.67 10.79 2.03
CA PHE A 335 -26.33 11.34 2.16
C PHE A 335 -26.34 12.81 2.58
N GLN A 336 -25.30 13.20 3.32
CA GLN A 336 -25.00 14.59 3.65
C GLN A 336 -23.66 14.96 3.04
N LYS A 337 -23.64 16.05 2.28
CA LYS A 337 -22.43 16.55 1.60
C LYS A 337 -21.43 17.12 2.62
N VAL A 338 -20.16 16.78 2.45
CA VAL A 338 -19.00 17.40 3.10
C VAL A 338 -18.09 17.88 1.97
N LEU A 339 -17.93 19.19 1.83
CA LEU A 339 -17.09 19.76 0.80
C LEU A 339 -15.63 19.75 1.26
N VAL A 340 -14.80 19.06 0.52
CA VAL A 340 -13.35 18.98 0.76
C VAL A 340 -12.66 19.93 -0.21
N LYS A 341 -12.21 21.06 0.30
CA LYS A 341 -11.52 22.08 -0.48
C LYS A 341 -10.04 21.72 -0.66
N GLU A 342 -9.45 22.23 -1.73
CA GLU A 342 -8.00 22.25 -1.87
C GLU A 342 -7.38 23.00 -0.69
N PRO A 343 -6.35 22.44 -0.02
CA PRO A 343 -5.65 23.14 1.07
C PRO A 343 -4.86 24.34 0.53
N THR A 344 -4.59 25.28 1.40
CA THR A 344 -3.71 26.41 1.07
C THR A 344 -2.26 25.95 0.94
N VAL A 345 -1.40 26.82 0.41
CA VAL A 345 0.05 26.55 0.35
C VAL A 345 0.62 26.36 1.76
N GLU A 346 0.18 27.16 2.73
CA GLU A 346 0.61 27.08 4.13
C GLU A 346 0.16 25.77 4.79
N ASP A 347 -1.07 25.34 4.55
CA ASP A 347 -1.58 24.03 5.02
C ASP A 347 -0.80 22.89 4.38
N THR A 348 -0.50 23.00 3.08
CA THR A 348 0.29 22.01 2.35
C THR A 348 1.70 21.88 2.89
N ILE A 349 2.37 23.01 3.21
CA ILE A 349 3.68 22.98 3.86
C ILE A 349 3.61 22.24 5.20
N SER A 350 2.56 22.47 5.98
CA SER A 350 2.35 21.79 7.26
C SER A 350 2.13 20.28 7.07
N ILE A 351 1.37 19.88 6.04
CA ILE A 351 1.18 18.47 5.65
C ILE A 351 2.52 17.84 5.26
N LEU A 352 3.29 18.49 4.39
CA LEU A 352 4.60 17.99 3.95
C LEU A 352 5.59 17.86 5.11
N ARG A 353 5.60 18.80 6.07
CA ARG A 353 6.42 18.70 7.29
C ARG A 353 6.06 17.47 8.12
N GLY A 354 4.78 17.13 8.20
CA GLY A 354 4.33 15.94 8.92
C GLY A 354 4.66 14.64 8.22
N LEU A 355 4.73 14.64 6.89
CA LEU A 355 5.10 13.47 6.09
C LEU A 355 6.62 13.32 5.90
N LYS A 356 7.38 14.38 6.15
CA LYS A 356 8.83 14.46 5.91
C LYS A 356 9.58 13.25 6.43
N GLU A 357 9.43 12.90 7.71
CA GLU A 357 10.15 11.81 8.36
C GLU A 357 9.90 10.47 7.67
N ARG A 358 8.67 10.22 7.21
CA ARG A 358 8.29 9.01 6.46
C ARG A 358 8.98 8.93 5.11
N PHE A 359 9.03 10.03 4.35
CA PHE A 359 9.74 10.08 3.08
C PHE A 359 11.26 9.93 3.27
N GLU A 360 11.83 10.57 4.29
CA GLU A 360 13.25 10.43 4.62
C GLU A 360 13.62 8.98 4.95
N ILE A 361 12.77 8.27 5.69
CA ILE A 361 12.98 6.85 6.03
C ILE A 361 12.82 5.97 4.80
N HIS A 362 11.75 6.18 4.01
CA HIS A 362 11.46 5.37 2.83
C HIS A 362 12.55 5.46 1.77
N HIS A 363 13.00 6.68 1.46
CA HIS A 363 14.00 6.93 0.42
C HIS A 363 15.45 6.88 0.94
N GLY A 364 15.66 6.99 2.25
CA GLY A 364 16.98 7.05 2.85
C GLY A 364 17.73 8.35 2.54
N VAL A 365 17.01 9.45 2.31
CA VAL A 365 17.54 10.79 1.98
C VAL A 365 17.20 11.79 3.07
N ASN A 366 17.88 12.93 3.10
CA ASN A 366 17.53 14.06 3.96
C ASN A 366 16.74 15.11 3.17
N ILE A 367 15.58 15.55 3.68
CA ILE A 367 14.73 16.55 3.01
C ILE A 367 14.84 17.85 3.78
N HIS A 368 15.31 18.92 3.13
CA HIS A 368 15.40 20.24 3.74
C HIS A 368 14.03 20.92 3.81
N ASP A 369 13.80 21.75 4.81
CA ASP A 369 12.52 22.48 4.96
C ASP A 369 12.25 23.41 3.77
N ASN A 370 13.29 24.02 3.18
CA ASN A 370 13.15 24.82 1.97
C ASN A 370 12.67 24.00 0.75
N ALA A 371 12.97 22.71 0.67
CA ALA A 371 12.43 21.83 -0.35
C ALA A 371 10.91 21.63 -0.19
N LEU A 372 10.43 21.48 1.04
CA LEU A 372 8.99 21.39 1.33
C LEU A 372 8.25 22.67 0.95
N VAL A 373 8.82 23.82 1.31
CA VAL A 373 8.27 25.13 0.93
C VAL A 373 8.28 25.30 -0.59
N ALA A 374 9.37 24.92 -1.25
CA ALA A 374 9.48 24.98 -2.71
C ALA A 374 8.48 24.05 -3.39
N ALA A 375 8.32 22.82 -2.91
CA ALA A 375 7.36 21.86 -3.46
C ALA A 375 5.92 22.38 -3.41
N ALA A 376 5.48 22.93 -2.28
CA ALA A 376 4.16 23.54 -2.16
C ALA A 376 3.99 24.76 -3.05
N THR A 377 4.96 25.67 -3.05
CA THR A 377 4.86 26.95 -3.77
C THR A 377 4.99 26.79 -5.29
N LEU A 378 5.95 25.97 -5.74
CA LEU A 378 6.19 25.76 -7.18
C LEU A 378 5.09 24.90 -7.81
N SER A 379 4.60 23.89 -7.09
CA SER A 379 3.48 23.08 -7.59
C SER A 379 2.21 23.91 -7.72
N ASP A 380 1.88 24.73 -6.74
CA ASP A 380 0.72 25.63 -6.80
C ASP A 380 0.78 26.57 -8.00
N ARG A 381 1.97 27.12 -8.27
CA ARG A 381 2.17 28.12 -9.31
C ARG A 381 2.27 27.54 -10.73
N TYR A 382 2.93 26.42 -10.92
CA TYR A 382 3.33 25.91 -12.23
C TYR A 382 2.65 24.63 -12.66
N ILE A 383 2.05 23.87 -11.73
CA ILE A 383 1.30 22.63 -12.03
C ILE A 383 -0.19 22.95 -11.86
N THR A 384 -0.87 23.20 -12.98
CA THR A 384 -2.26 23.69 -12.99
C THR A 384 -3.31 22.61 -13.25
N ASP A 385 -2.90 21.44 -13.67
CA ASP A 385 -3.74 20.30 -14.01
C ASP A 385 -4.00 19.35 -12.83
N ARG A 386 -3.39 19.61 -11.66
CA ARG A 386 -3.52 18.84 -10.42
C ARG A 386 -3.72 19.77 -9.22
N PHE A 387 -4.17 19.21 -8.11
CA PHE A 387 -4.54 19.94 -6.90
C PHE A 387 -3.57 19.66 -5.74
N LEU A 388 -3.45 20.61 -4.82
CA LEU A 388 -2.77 20.43 -3.55
C LEU A 388 -3.61 19.51 -2.63
N PRO A 389 -2.98 18.70 -1.74
CA PRO A 389 -1.54 18.59 -1.52
C PRO A 389 -0.85 17.58 -2.44
N ASP A 390 -1.60 16.80 -3.23
CA ASP A 390 -1.12 15.65 -4.00
C ASP A 390 0.05 16.02 -4.93
N LYS A 391 -0.09 17.09 -5.72
CA LYS A 391 0.98 17.56 -6.62
C LYS A 391 2.27 17.97 -5.89
N ALA A 392 2.18 18.46 -4.65
CA ALA A 392 3.36 18.83 -3.86
C ALA A 392 4.00 17.59 -3.21
N ILE A 393 3.20 16.64 -2.77
CA ILE A 393 3.66 15.34 -2.24
C ILE A 393 4.43 14.59 -3.32
N ASP A 394 3.89 14.51 -4.53
CA ASP A 394 4.56 13.86 -5.66
C ASP A 394 5.92 14.49 -5.99
N LEU A 395 6.04 15.83 -5.93
CA LEU A 395 7.33 16.49 -6.15
C LEU A 395 8.39 16.06 -5.14
N ILE A 396 8.01 15.95 -3.88
CA ILE A 396 8.91 15.48 -2.81
C ILE A 396 9.28 14.02 -3.04
N ASP A 397 8.30 13.18 -3.37
CA ASP A 397 8.53 11.76 -3.63
C ASP A 397 9.47 11.54 -4.83
N GLU A 398 9.20 12.22 -5.96
CA GLU A 398 10.00 12.11 -7.18
C GLU A 398 11.41 12.68 -7.00
N ALA A 399 11.57 13.82 -6.32
CA ALA A 399 12.89 14.38 -6.00
C ALA A 399 13.68 13.45 -5.08
N SER A 400 13.04 12.90 -4.06
CA SER A 400 13.66 11.95 -3.13
C SER A 400 14.08 10.66 -3.82
N ALA A 401 13.22 10.13 -4.70
CA ALA A 401 13.53 8.95 -5.52
C ALA A 401 14.71 9.22 -6.47
N THR A 402 14.78 10.40 -7.06
CA THR A 402 15.88 10.80 -7.95
C THR A 402 17.21 10.81 -7.18
N ILE A 403 17.26 11.48 -6.04
CA ILE A 403 18.46 11.51 -5.17
C ILE A 403 18.85 10.10 -4.74
N ARG A 404 17.90 9.25 -4.33
CA ARG A 404 18.18 7.86 -3.96
C ARG A 404 18.81 7.06 -5.12
N VAL A 405 18.35 7.26 -6.34
CA VAL A 405 18.92 6.62 -7.53
C VAL A 405 20.34 7.15 -7.78
N GLU A 406 20.56 8.45 -7.67
CA GLU A 406 21.89 9.08 -7.81
C GLU A 406 22.87 8.56 -6.76
N MET A 407 22.46 8.48 -5.49
CA MET A 407 23.25 7.92 -4.40
C MET A 407 23.69 6.46 -4.63
N ASN A 408 22.84 5.67 -5.28
CA ASN A 408 23.12 4.27 -5.58
C ASN A 408 23.86 4.06 -6.91
N SER A 409 23.89 5.10 -7.75
CA SER A 409 24.55 5.10 -9.04
C SER A 409 26.02 5.53 -8.89
N MET A 410 26.86 5.09 -9.82
CA MET A 410 28.24 5.56 -9.88
C MET A 410 28.27 7.05 -10.20
N PRO A 411 28.98 7.90 -9.43
CA PRO A 411 29.11 9.33 -9.72
C PRO A 411 29.64 9.56 -11.15
N THR A 412 29.16 10.62 -11.80
CA THR A 412 29.51 10.93 -13.20
C THR A 412 31.02 11.04 -13.43
N GLU A 413 31.74 11.61 -12.46
CA GLU A 413 33.19 11.77 -12.51
C GLU A 413 33.90 10.41 -12.49
N LEU A 414 33.50 9.52 -11.57
CA LEU A 414 34.03 8.16 -11.49
C LEU A 414 33.68 7.32 -12.71
N ASP A 415 32.47 7.48 -13.28
CA ASP A 415 32.05 6.80 -14.51
C ASP A 415 32.91 7.25 -15.71
N GLN A 416 33.20 8.55 -15.83
CA GLN A 416 34.06 9.08 -16.88
C GLN A 416 35.48 8.53 -16.80
N VAL A 417 36.07 8.55 -15.60
CA VAL A 417 37.41 7.98 -15.37
C VAL A 417 37.43 6.49 -15.68
N THR A 418 36.42 5.75 -15.22
CA THR A 418 36.30 4.31 -15.46
C THR A 418 36.14 3.98 -16.94
N ARG A 419 35.34 4.74 -17.68
CA ARG A 419 35.20 4.58 -19.15
C ARG A 419 36.49 4.90 -19.88
N ARG A 420 37.20 5.95 -19.48
CA ARG A 420 38.50 6.30 -20.04
C ARG A 420 39.52 5.18 -19.79
N LEU A 421 39.55 4.67 -18.57
CA LEU A 421 40.41 3.55 -18.19
C LEU A 421 40.12 2.31 -19.05
N MET A 422 38.87 1.95 -19.25
CA MET A 422 38.45 0.83 -20.11
C MET A 422 38.89 1.03 -21.57
N GLN A 423 38.79 2.25 -22.12
CA GLN A 423 39.26 2.57 -23.46
C GLN A 423 40.77 2.36 -23.61
N LEU A 424 41.55 2.84 -22.64
CA LEU A 424 42.99 2.69 -22.65
C LEU A 424 43.43 1.23 -22.42
N GLU A 425 42.69 0.45 -21.64
CA GLU A 425 42.94 -0.99 -21.47
C GLU A 425 42.72 -1.76 -22.78
N ILE A 426 41.70 -1.39 -23.56
CA ILE A 426 41.46 -1.95 -24.89
C ILE A 426 42.62 -1.58 -25.82
N GLU A 427 43.08 -0.31 -25.82
CA GLU A 427 44.24 0.15 -26.63
C GLU A 427 45.51 -0.59 -26.19
N GLU A 428 45.73 -0.77 -24.91
CA GLU A 428 46.89 -1.54 -24.35
C GLU A 428 46.89 -2.99 -24.87
N ALA A 429 45.72 -3.64 -24.81
CA ALA A 429 45.56 -5.00 -25.31
C ALA A 429 45.81 -5.15 -26.81
N ALA A 430 45.49 -4.11 -27.60
CA ALA A 430 45.79 -4.06 -29.04
C ALA A 430 47.28 -3.84 -29.29
N LEU A 431 47.90 -2.84 -28.62
CA LEU A 431 49.30 -2.50 -28.78
C LEU A 431 50.27 -3.60 -28.32
N LYS A 432 49.90 -4.41 -27.33
CA LYS A 432 50.67 -5.60 -26.91
C LYS A 432 50.84 -6.65 -28.00
N LYS A 433 50.00 -6.64 -29.03
CA LYS A 433 50.08 -7.58 -30.16
C LYS A 433 50.97 -7.07 -31.28
N GLU A 434 51.31 -5.78 -31.28
CA GLU A 434 52.13 -5.14 -32.28
C GLU A 434 53.61 -5.23 -31.89
N SER A 435 54.53 -5.27 -32.88
CA SER A 435 55.94 -5.48 -32.67
C SER A 435 56.84 -4.30 -33.10
N ASP A 436 56.30 -3.29 -33.72
CA ASP A 436 57.02 -2.12 -34.23
C ASP A 436 57.42 -1.14 -33.10
N ASP A 437 58.49 -0.36 -33.34
CA ASP A 437 59.07 0.51 -32.31
C ASP A 437 58.15 1.69 -31.93
N ALA A 438 57.30 2.15 -32.85
CA ALA A 438 56.31 3.19 -32.59
C ALA A 438 55.24 2.71 -31.61
N SER A 439 54.70 1.49 -31.81
CA SER A 439 53.71 0.85 -30.94
C SER A 439 54.29 0.56 -29.55
N LYS A 440 55.57 0.15 -29.45
CA LYS A 440 56.24 -0.05 -28.16
C LYS A 440 56.39 1.25 -27.39
N LYS A 441 56.74 2.35 -28.05
CA LYS A 441 56.84 3.66 -27.39
C LYS A 441 55.50 4.16 -26.92
N ARG A 442 54.44 4.00 -27.76
CA ARG A 442 53.04 4.34 -27.38
C ARG A 442 52.58 3.48 -26.21
N LEU A 443 52.85 2.18 -26.21
CA LEU A 443 52.52 1.26 -25.15
C LEU A 443 53.10 1.69 -23.80
N LYS A 444 54.36 2.13 -23.75
CA LYS A 444 55.01 2.60 -22.52
C LYS A 444 54.31 3.84 -21.95
N ASN A 445 54.05 4.85 -22.80
CA ASN A 445 53.34 6.06 -22.35
C ASN A 445 51.90 5.74 -21.91
N LEU A 446 51.23 4.82 -22.63
CA LEU A 446 49.90 4.37 -22.28
C LEU A 446 49.86 3.64 -20.91
N GLN A 447 50.87 2.84 -20.60
CA GLN A 447 50.98 2.16 -19.31
C GLN A 447 51.21 3.12 -18.15
N GLU A 448 51.95 4.22 -18.35
CA GLU A 448 52.07 5.30 -17.37
C GLU A 448 50.72 6.00 -17.15
N GLU A 449 50.01 6.40 -18.23
CA GLU A 449 48.67 6.99 -18.17
C GLU A 449 47.65 6.04 -17.49
N LEU A 450 47.70 4.74 -17.79
CA LEU A 450 46.87 3.72 -17.16
C LEU A 450 47.13 3.57 -15.67
N ALA A 451 48.41 3.65 -15.23
CA ALA A 451 48.73 3.55 -13.82
C ALA A 451 48.16 4.72 -13.03
N ASP A 452 48.31 5.94 -13.53
CA ASP A 452 47.79 7.16 -12.91
C ASP A 452 46.25 7.12 -12.83
N LEU A 453 45.58 6.79 -13.95
CA LEU A 453 44.10 6.69 -13.98
C LEU A 453 43.54 5.57 -13.11
N ARG A 454 44.26 4.44 -12.95
CA ARG A 454 43.87 3.37 -12.04
C ARG A 454 43.98 3.80 -10.58
N GLU A 455 45.01 4.55 -10.23
CA GLU A 455 45.18 5.08 -8.87
C GLU A 455 44.05 6.09 -8.58
N GLU A 456 43.77 7.01 -9.50
CA GLU A 456 42.66 7.96 -9.41
C GLU A 456 41.31 7.26 -9.28
N ALA A 457 41.01 6.31 -10.16
CA ALA A 457 39.74 5.55 -10.14
C ALA A 457 39.58 4.77 -8.83
N ASN A 458 40.66 4.14 -8.34
CA ASN A 458 40.60 3.40 -7.06
C ASN A 458 40.41 4.34 -5.87
N SER A 459 41.07 5.49 -5.84
CA SER A 459 40.88 6.50 -4.80
C SER A 459 39.44 7.00 -4.77
N MET A 460 38.91 7.41 -5.93
CA MET A 460 37.51 7.87 -6.06
C MET A 460 36.50 6.77 -5.69
N LYS A 461 36.77 5.52 -6.07
CA LYS A 461 35.90 4.39 -5.74
C LYS A 461 35.87 4.11 -4.25
N MET A 462 37.02 4.12 -3.58
CA MET A 462 37.11 3.94 -2.12
C MET A 462 36.36 5.07 -1.39
N GLN A 463 36.53 6.32 -1.84
CA GLN A 463 35.82 7.45 -1.28
C GLN A 463 34.30 7.28 -1.44
N TRP A 464 33.84 6.97 -2.63
CA TRP A 464 32.42 6.73 -2.90
C TRP A 464 31.83 5.59 -2.07
N GLU A 465 32.56 4.46 -1.94
CA GLU A 465 32.11 3.33 -1.12
C GLU A 465 32.03 3.72 0.38
N THR A 466 32.95 4.55 0.86
CA THR A 466 32.94 5.04 2.25
C THR A 466 31.74 5.96 2.49
N GLU A 467 31.52 6.96 1.62
CA GLU A 467 30.38 7.87 1.70
C GLU A 467 29.05 7.10 1.64
N LYS A 468 28.94 6.11 0.75
CA LYS A 468 27.76 5.24 0.64
C LYS A 468 27.49 4.44 1.93
N GLN A 469 28.52 3.94 2.60
CA GLN A 469 28.37 3.24 3.88
C GLN A 469 27.91 4.18 4.99
N GLU A 470 28.43 5.40 5.04
CA GLU A 470 28.00 6.42 6.01
C GLU A 470 26.53 6.76 5.86
N VAL A 471 26.07 7.02 4.62
CA VAL A 471 24.66 7.32 4.32
C VAL A 471 23.74 6.15 4.69
N ASN A 472 24.13 4.92 4.35
CA ASN A 472 23.37 3.73 4.71
C ASN A 472 23.25 3.56 6.24
N SER A 473 24.31 3.90 6.98
CA SER A 473 24.31 3.83 8.44
C SER A 473 23.34 4.84 9.07
N VAL A 474 23.28 6.06 8.54
CA VAL A 474 22.32 7.10 8.96
C VAL A 474 20.89 6.64 8.67
N SER A 475 20.62 6.13 7.47
CA SER A 475 19.30 5.63 7.07
C SER A 475 18.82 4.46 7.93
N SER A 476 19.70 3.49 8.21
CA SER A 476 19.38 2.37 9.10
C SER A 476 19.03 2.83 10.51
N LYS A 477 19.77 3.82 11.03
CA LYS A 477 19.52 4.35 12.37
C LYS A 477 18.21 5.12 12.46
N ARG A 478 17.83 5.85 11.42
CA ARG A 478 16.49 6.49 11.32
C ARG A 478 15.36 5.47 11.33
N ALA A 479 15.52 4.35 10.60
CA ALA A 479 14.53 3.26 10.60
C ALA A 479 14.41 2.58 11.98
N GLU A 480 15.51 2.46 12.74
CA GLU A 480 15.48 1.95 14.12
C GLU A 480 14.72 2.90 15.07
N ILE A 481 14.89 4.20 14.91
CA ILE A 481 14.17 5.22 15.70
C ILE A 481 12.67 5.17 15.39
N ASP A 482 12.30 5.08 14.12
CA ASP A 482 10.89 5.00 13.72
C ASP A 482 10.22 3.76 14.30
N LYS A 483 10.88 2.61 14.22
CA LYS A 483 10.41 1.38 14.85
C LYS A 483 10.22 1.52 16.36
N ALA A 484 11.18 2.16 17.05
CA ALA A 484 11.09 2.39 18.50
C ALA A 484 9.95 3.37 18.84
N LYS A 485 9.67 4.38 18.01
CA LYS A 485 8.54 5.29 18.17
C LYS A 485 7.20 4.57 18.00
N HIS A 486 7.07 3.66 17.03
CA HIS A 486 5.89 2.81 16.88
C HIS A 486 5.68 1.89 18.07
N GLU A 487 6.75 1.23 18.54
CA GLU A 487 6.67 0.39 19.74
C GLU A 487 6.25 1.21 20.98
N LEU A 488 6.67 2.46 21.08
CA LEU A 488 6.22 3.37 22.14
C LEU A 488 4.73 3.68 22.04
N GLU A 489 4.24 4.02 20.85
CA GLU A 489 2.83 4.31 20.61
C GLU A 489 1.94 3.08 20.93
N ASP A 490 2.40 1.89 20.53
CA ASP A 490 1.73 0.61 20.85
C ASP A 490 1.71 0.34 22.37
N ALA A 491 2.82 0.57 23.05
CA ALA A 491 2.89 0.39 24.51
C ALA A 491 1.97 1.36 25.25
N GLU A 492 1.87 2.61 24.79
CA GLU A 492 0.95 3.60 25.36
C GLU A 492 -0.52 3.24 25.10
N ASN A 493 -0.85 2.80 23.88
CA ASN A 493 -2.20 2.37 23.52
C ASN A 493 -2.65 1.13 24.33
N ASN A 494 -1.72 0.24 24.66
CA ASN A 494 -1.97 -0.95 25.47
C ASN A 494 -1.84 -0.73 26.99
N TYR A 495 -1.58 0.54 27.43
CA TYR A 495 -1.34 0.89 28.84
C TYR A 495 -0.13 0.17 29.47
N ASP A 496 0.84 -0.28 28.69
CA ASP A 496 2.11 -0.81 29.16
C ASP A 496 3.07 0.35 29.51
N LEU A 497 2.83 0.95 30.66
CA LEU A 497 3.56 2.14 31.11
C LEU A 497 5.04 1.86 31.39
N GLU A 498 5.39 0.62 31.75
CA GLU A 498 6.78 0.24 32.02
C GLU A 498 7.59 0.21 30.70
N ARG A 499 7.06 -0.45 29.68
CA ARG A 499 7.69 -0.49 28.36
C ARG A 499 7.72 0.90 27.70
N ALA A 500 6.65 1.67 27.82
CA ALA A 500 6.58 3.03 27.32
C ALA A 500 7.63 3.95 27.98
N ALA A 501 7.86 3.83 29.29
CA ALA A 501 8.88 4.60 30.00
C ALA A 501 10.30 4.24 29.56
N VAL A 502 10.60 2.94 29.36
CA VAL A 502 11.91 2.47 28.85
C VAL A 502 12.18 3.01 27.44
N LEU A 503 11.21 2.95 26.55
CA LEU A 503 11.34 3.44 25.19
C LEU A 503 11.50 4.96 25.15
N ARG A 504 10.65 5.71 25.88
CA ARG A 504 10.61 7.18 25.88
C ARG A 504 11.85 7.82 26.51
N HIS A 505 12.34 7.27 27.64
CA HIS A 505 13.41 7.89 28.41
C HIS A 505 14.77 7.17 28.27
N GLY A 506 14.79 5.98 27.66
CA GLY A 506 16.00 5.19 27.46
C GLY A 506 16.36 5.03 25.99
N THR A 507 15.61 4.19 25.28
CA THR A 507 15.98 3.71 23.93
C THR A 507 15.97 4.81 22.89
N ILE A 508 14.88 5.59 22.79
CA ILE A 508 14.74 6.63 21.74
C ILE A 508 15.77 7.73 21.91
N PRO A 509 15.98 8.34 23.11
CA PRO A 509 17.01 9.37 23.28
C PRO A 509 18.44 8.87 22.99
N GLN A 510 18.74 7.60 23.28
CA GLN A 510 20.03 7.01 22.95
C GLN A 510 20.23 6.87 21.43
N LEU A 511 19.22 6.35 20.71
CA LEU A 511 19.28 6.23 19.25
C LEU A 511 19.37 7.61 18.57
N GLU A 512 18.65 8.61 19.07
CA GLU A 512 18.73 9.98 18.56
C GLU A 512 20.12 10.61 18.80
N LYS A 513 20.76 10.29 19.91
CA LYS A 513 22.15 10.73 20.16
C LYS A 513 23.12 10.06 19.19
N GLU A 514 23.01 8.76 18.99
CA GLU A 514 23.82 8.00 18.03
C GLU A 514 23.62 8.54 16.61
N LEU A 515 22.38 8.86 16.21
CA LEU A 515 22.07 9.48 14.93
C LEU A 515 22.77 10.82 14.75
N LYS A 516 22.72 11.70 15.77
CA LYS A 516 23.41 13.01 15.73
C LYS A 516 24.91 12.87 15.60
N GLU A 517 25.51 11.87 16.25
CA GLU A 517 26.95 11.59 16.14
C GLU A 517 27.32 11.10 14.73
N LEU A 518 26.48 10.27 14.11
CA LEU A 518 26.67 9.82 12.73
C LEU A 518 26.50 10.97 11.73
N GLU A 519 25.46 11.80 11.88
CA GLU A 519 25.24 12.98 11.03
C GLU A 519 26.36 14.03 11.18
N ALA A 520 26.92 14.20 12.36
CA ALA A 520 28.07 15.08 12.57
C ALA A 520 29.32 14.57 11.85
N LYS A 521 29.61 13.26 11.91
CA LYS A 521 30.72 12.64 11.17
C LYS A 521 30.55 12.78 9.66
N ALA A 522 29.33 12.58 9.16
CA ALA A 522 29.01 12.72 7.74
C ALA A 522 29.13 14.17 7.22
N LYS A 523 29.01 15.17 8.09
CA LYS A 523 29.17 16.60 7.73
C LYS A 523 30.61 17.07 7.63
N ASP A 524 31.55 16.41 8.31
CA ASP A 524 32.97 16.84 8.37
C ASP A 524 33.78 16.49 7.11
N SER A 525 33.24 15.72 6.17
CA SER A 525 33.93 15.43 4.92
C SER A 525 33.83 16.62 3.95
N GLU A 526 34.97 17.24 3.62
CA GLU A 526 35.06 18.48 2.82
C GLU A 526 34.65 18.32 1.33
N ILE A 527 34.64 17.11 0.78
CA ILE A 527 34.30 16.83 -0.61
C ILE A 527 33.31 15.66 -0.65
N LYS A 528 32.05 15.95 -0.98
CA LYS A 528 31.02 14.92 -1.15
C LYS A 528 30.81 14.62 -2.63
N MET A 529 31.03 13.36 -3.00
CA MET A 529 30.72 12.84 -4.34
C MET A 529 29.24 12.45 -4.47
N VAL A 530 28.55 12.27 -3.34
CA VAL A 530 27.15 11.82 -3.29
C VAL A 530 26.28 12.93 -2.69
N GLN A 531 25.27 13.35 -3.44
CA GLN A 531 24.25 14.27 -2.94
C GLN A 531 23.25 13.49 -2.08
N GLU A 532 23.14 13.84 -0.80
CA GLU A 532 22.32 13.13 0.19
C GLU A 532 20.99 13.82 0.50
N SER A 533 20.82 15.05 0.04
CA SER A 533 19.73 15.89 0.49
C SER A 533 18.90 16.46 -0.67
N VAL A 534 17.61 16.47 -0.46
CA VAL A 534 16.64 17.14 -1.33
C VAL A 534 16.54 18.61 -0.88
N THR A 535 16.87 19.53 -1.77
CA THR A 535 16.78 20.98 -1.56
C THR A 535 15.79 21.61 -2.56
N GLU A 536 15.65 22.93 -2.51
CA GLU A 536 14.83 23.69 -3.45
C GLU A 536 15.26 23.46 -4.92
N ASN A 537 16.54 23.21 -5.16
CA ASN A 537 17.08 22.99 -6.51
C ASN A 537 16.55 21.70 -7.14
N GLU A 538 16.53 20.62 -6.40
CA GLU A 538 16.04 19.32 -6.88
C GLU A 538 14.53 19.40 -7.19
N ILE A 539 13.78 20.06 -6.32
CA ILE A 539 12.35 20.32 -6.58
C ILE A 539 12.17 21.16 -7.84
N ALA A 540 12.96 22.23 -8.02
CA ALA A 540 12.90 23.06 -9.23
C ALA A 540 13.27 22.27 -10.49
N GLN A 541 14.24 21.34 -10.41
CA GLN A 541 14.59 20.45 -11.53
C GLN A 541 13.41 19.53 -11.90
N VAL A 542 12.74 18.94 -10.92
CA VAL A 542 11.56 18.08 -11.15
C VAL A 542 10.44 18.91 -11.80
N VAL A 543 10.12 20.08 -11.26
CA VAL A 543 9.11 20.99 -11.84
C VAL A 543 9.51 21.41 -13.26
N GLY A 544 10.79 21.73 -13.49
CA GLY A 544 11.32 22.07 -14.82
C GLY A 544 11.13 20.94 -15.83
N ARG A 545 11.34 19.70 -15.41
CA ARG A 545 11.13 18.50 -16.24
C ARG A 545 9.65 18.28 -16.56
N LEU A 546 8.77 18.43 -15.57
CA LEU A 546 7.33 18.23 -15.74
C LEU A 546 6.68 19.33 -16.60
N THR A 547 7.08 20.60 -16.40
CA THR A 547 6.45 21.75 -17.05
C THR A 547 7.16 22.26 -18.30
N GLY A 548 8.41 21.85 -18.52
CA GLY A 548 9.27 22.39 -19.57
C GLY A 548 9.81 23.81 -19.29
N ILE A 549 9.61 24.34 -18.08
CA ILE A 549 10.09 25.67 -17.70
C ILE A 549 11.54 25.58 -17.23
N PRO A 550 12.47 26.42 -17.74
CA PRO A 550 13.88 26.39 -17.31
C PRO A 550 14.05 26.61 -15.81
N VAL A 551 14.87 25.80 -15.14
CA VAL A 551 15.14 25.83 -13.70
C VAL A 551 15.54 27.21 -13.20
N THR A 552 16.37 27.94 -13.94
CA THR A 552 16.79 29.31 -13.62
C THR A 552 15.64 30.29 -13.42
N LYS A 553 14.52 30.06 -14.13
CA LYS A 553 13.30 30.86 -13.96
C LYS A 553 12.45 30.46 -12.78
N LEU A 554 12.58 29.22 -12.31
CA LEU A 554 11.84 28.69 -11.17
C LEU A 554 12.45 29.12 -9.82
N VAL A 555 13.76 29.13 -9.75
CA VAL A 555 14.53 29.46 -8.53
C VAL A 555 14.68 30.97 -8.31
N GLU A 556 14.57 31.78 -9.38
CA GLU A 556 14.66 33.24 -9.26
C GLU A 556 13.51 33.79 -8.39
N GLY A 557 13.86 34.33 -7.22
CA GLY A 557 12.88 34.84 -6.27
C GLY A 557 11.96 35.92 -6.86
N GLU A 558 10.70 35.97 -6.42
CA GLU A 558 9.74 36.97 -6.93
C GLU A 558 10.26 38.43 -6.80
N ARG A 559 10.98 38.67 -5.71
CA ARG A 559 11.56 39.99 -5.46
C ARG A 559 12.63 40.36 -6.50
N GLU A 560 13.48 39.40 -6.89
CA GLU A 560 14.50 39.61 -7.92
C GLU A 560 13.88 39.76 -9.30
N LYS A 561 12.84 38.97 -9.60
CA LYS A 561 12.08 39.11 -10.86
C LYS A 561 11.41 40.47 -10.98
N LEU A 562 10.84 40.98 -9.87
CA LEU A 562 10.23 42.29 -9.84
C LEU A 562 11.27 43.43 -9.97
N ILE A 563 12.42 43.30 -9.32
CA ILE A 563 13.52 44.29 -9.43
C ILE A 563 14.07 44.32 -10.87
N LYS A 564 14.19 43.15 -11.53
CA LYS A 564 14.68 43.02 -12.90
C LYS A 564 13.59 43.15 -13.98
N LEU A 565 12.34 43.44 -13.57
CA LEU A 565 11.19 43.46 -14.49
C LEU A 565 11.36 44.50 -15.57
N ASN A 566 11.80 45.69 -15.22
CA ASN A 566 12.06 46.78 -16.14
C ASN A 566 13.10 46.41 -17.20
N GLU A 567 14.25 45.89 -16.80
CA GLU A 567 15.31 45.43 -17.69
C GLU A 567 14.84 44.27 -18.61
N THR A 568 14.01 43.40 -18.06
CA THR A 568 13.47 42.23 -18.79
C THR A 568 12.48 42.67 -19.86
N LEU A 569 11.65 43.69 -19.56
CA LEU A 569 10.72 44.27 -20.54
C LEU A 569 11.46 45.01 -21.65
N HIS A 570 12.50 45.80 -21.32
CA HIS A 570 13.30 46.51 -22.30
C HIS A 570 14.05 45.60 -23.29
N LYS A 571 14.36 44.35 -22.91
CA LYS A 571 14.91 43.35 -23.85
C LYS A 571 13.94 42.94 -24.94
N ARG A 572 12.64 43.17 -24.74
CA ARG A 572 11.57 42.73 -25.67
C ARG A 572 10.82 43.93 -26.32
N VAL A 573 10.76 45.04 -25.59
CA VAL A 573 10.08 46.24 -26.06
C VAL A 573 11.14 47.31 -26.37
N ILE A 574 11.28 47.61 -27.62
CA ILE A 574 12.25 48.60 -28.13
C ILE A 574 11.53 49.95 -28.25
N GLY A 575 12.03 50.97 -27.54
CA GLY A 575 11.35 52.27 -27.39
C GLY A 575 10.16 52.14 -26.41
N GLN A 576 9.50 53.18 -26.08
CA GLN A 576 8.42 53.25 -25.08
C GLN A 576 8.90 53.12 -23.61
N ASP A 577 10.04 53.74 -23.31
CA ASP A 577 10.64 53.65 -21.96
C ASP A 577 9.69 54.12 -20.87
N GLU A 578 8.95 55.19 -21.04
CA GLU A 578 7.94 55.71 -20.08
C GLU A 578 6.81 54.69 -19.84
N ALA A 579 6.40 53.93 -20.88
CA ALA A 579 5.33 52.95 -20.70
C ALA A 579 5.85 51.71 -19.96
N VAL A 580 7.08 51.27 -20.26
CA VAL A 580 7.73 50.14 -19.57
C VAL A 580 7.96 50.46 -18.08
N ASP A 581 8.44 51.67 -17.80
CA ASP A 581 8.61 52.16 -16.44
C ASP A 581 7.28 52.20 -15.68
N ALA A 582 6.24 52.77 -16.28
CA ALA A 582 4.91 52.86 -15.66
C ALA A 582 4.30 51.46 -15.38
N VAL A 583 4.45 50.51 -16.29
CA VAL A 583 3.98 49.12 -16.10
C VAL A 583 4.78 48.44 -14.99
N SER A 584 6.10 48.53 -15.03
CA SER A 584 6.98 47.94 -14.01
C SER A 584 6.65 48.46 -12.62
N ASP A 585 6.49 49.79 -12.47
CA ASP A 585 6.11 50.43 -11.22
C ASP A 585 4.71 50.02 -10.74
N ALA A 586 3.74 49.91 -11.64
CA ALA A 586 2.40 49.45 -11.30
C ALA A 586 2.39 48.04 -10.77
N VAL A 587 3.14 47.11 -11.40
CA VAL A 587 3.28 45.70 -10.98
C VAL A 587 3.98 45.63 -9.62
N ILE A 588 5.07 46.39 -9.41
CA ILE A 588 5.80 46.40 -8.14
C ILE A 588 4.88 46.93 -7.02
N ARG A 589 4.14 48.03 -7.24
CA ARG A 589 3.18 48.56 -6.27
C ARG A 589 2.07 47.56 -5.95
N SER A 590 1.45 46.94 -6.95
CA SER A 590 0.36 45.97 -6.72
C SER A 590 0.78 44.76 -5.89
N ARG A 591 2.07 44.41 -5.94
CA ARG A 591 2.64 43.29 -5.17
C ARG A 591 3.15 43.72 -3.78
N ALA A 592 3.58 44.97 -3.62
CA ALA A 592 3.97 45.52 -2.33
C ALA A 592 2.76 45.73 -1.39
N ASP A 593 1.60 46.09 -1.94
CA ASP A 593 0.39 46.39 -1.17
C ASP A 593 -0.35 45.14 -0.64
N ARG A 594 -0.11 43.95 -1.22
CA ARG A 594 -0.73 42.69 -0.74
C ARG A 594 -0.21 42.21 0.62
N LYS A 595 0.89 42.74 1.15
CA LYS A 595 1.44 42.37 2.46
C LYS A 595 1.02 43.30 3.62
N SER A 596 0.24 44.33 3.37
CA SER A 596 -0.24 45.27 4.40
C SER A 596 -1.70 45.01 4.83
N VAL A 597 -2.33 43.95 4.35
CA VAL A 597 -3.72 43.59 4.72
C VAL A 597 -3.76 42.08 5.10
N VAL A 598 -2.96 41.70 6.09
CA VAL A 598 -3.20 40.52 6.96
C VAL A 598 -2.66 40.89 8.36
#